data_9fc7f4ade9ad215b85b86e977c53ea9d
#
_entry.id   9fc7f4ade9ad215b85b86e977c53ea9d
#
_cell.length_a   1.000
_cell.length_b   1.000
_cell.length_c   1.000
_cell.angle_alpha   90.00
_cell.angle_beta   90.00
_cell.angle_gamma   90.00
#
_symmetry.space_group_name_H-M   'P 1'
#
loop_
_entity.id
_entity.type
_entity.pdbx_description
1 polymer ?
#
loop_
_entity_poly.entity_id
_entity_poly.type
_entity_poly.pdbx_seq_one_letter_code
_entity_poly.pdbx_strand_id
1 'polypeptide(L)'
;SDVYKRQYQSLSPQTHLRDARAFVAWIDTQSAVDKSRPLGTMGYCMGGPMVMRAAAERADRIGAACAYHPVSLATEKEDSPHLLIPQINAACLIALAENDDEQHPDDKDVLRQTFTANELSAEVTVFAGALHGWCVLDSRVYNEAQAEVAWTKTLALFDHAL
;
A
#
# COMPACT_ATOMS: atom_id res chain seq x y z
N SER A 1 -21.23 10.88 -6.42
CA SER A 1 -22.14 10.60 -7.55
C SER A 1 -22.48 9.12 -7.61
N ASP A 2 -23.58 8.76 -8.24
CA ASP A 2 -24.00 7.34 -8.37
C ASP A 2 -23.00 6.51 -9.20
N VAL A 3 -22.26 7.16 -10.09
CA VAL A 3 -21.18 6.53 -10.87
C VAL A 3 -20.05 6.11 -9.93
N TYR A 4 -19.59 6.99 -9.05
CA TYR A 4 -18.54 6.69 -8.07
C TYR A 4 -18.97 5.53 -7.16
N LYS A 5 -20.18 5.55 -6.63
CA LYS A 5 -20.68 4.48 -5.76
C LYS A 5 -20.72 3.13 -6.47
N ARG A 6 -21.16 3.07 -7.72
CA ARG A 6 -21.16 1.86 -8.51
C ARG A 6 -19.77 1.35 -8.81
N GLN A 7 -18.83 2.24 -9.12
CA GLN A 7 -17.43 1.88 -9.34
C GLN A 7 -16.82 1.30 -8.06
N TYR A 8 -17.00 1.98 -6.93
CA TYR A 8 -16.53 1.49 -5.64
C TYR A 8 -17.12 0.10 -5.29
N GLN A 9 -18.41 -0.10 -5.48
CA GLN A 9 -19.09 -1.37 -5.22
C GLN A 9 -18.64 -2.51 -6.16
N SER A 10 -18.03 -2.20 -7.29
CA SER A 10 -17.49 -3.22 -8.21
C SER A 10 -16.10 -3.70 -7.81
N LEU A 11 -15.45 -3.04 -6.85
CA LEU A 11 -14.14 -3.44 -6.36
C LEU A 11 -14.26 -4.66 -5.43
N SER A 12 -13.34 -5.59 -5.62
CA SER A 12 -13.21 -6.79 -4.81
C SER A 12 -11.77 -7.26 -4.81
N PRO A 13 -11.35 -8.16 -3.90
CA PRO A 13 -10.04 -8.78 -3.98
C PRO A 13 -9.72 -9.34 -5.37
N GLN A 14 -10.69 -10.01 -6.01
CA GLN A 14 -10.52 -10.60 -7.34
C GLN A 14 -10.32 -9.55 -8.43
N THR A 15 -11.06 -8.43 -8.37
CA THR A 15 -10.86 -7.33 -9.34
C THR A 15 -9.53 -6.64 -9.13
N HIS A 16 -9.05 -6.48 -7.89
CA HIS A 16 -7.72 -5.92 -7.60
C HIS A 16 -6.60 -6.79 -8.20
N LEU A 17 -6.66 -8.11 -8.02
CA LEU A 17 -5.65 -9.04 -8.57
C LEU A 17 -5.68 -9.04 -10.10
N ARG A 18 -6.88 -9.09 -10.71
CA ARG A 18 -7.04 -9.02 -12.17
C ARG A 18 -6.46 -7.74 -12.75
N ASP A 19 -6.77 -6.61 -12.12
CA ASP A 19 -6.36 -5.30 -12.60
C ASP A 19 -4.84 -5.10 -12.41
N ALA A 20 -4.26 -5.58 -11.30
CA ALA A 20 -2.81 -5.59 -11.10
C ALA A 20 -2.09 -6.36 -12.21
N ARG A 21 -2.57 -7.55 -12.57
CA ARG A 21 -2.02 -8.32 -13.69
C ARG A 21 -2.08 -7.53 -15.00
N ALA A 22 -3.25 -6.96 -15.31
CA ALA A 22 -3.46 -6.26 -16.56
C ALA A 22 -2.60 -4.99 -16.66
N PHE A 23 -2.52 -4.20 -15.59
CA PHE A 23 -1.73 -2.96 -15.57
C PHE A 23 -0.24 -3.25 -15.67
N VAL A 24 0.30 -4.20 -14.92
CA VAL A 24 1.73 -4.55 -15.01
C VAL A 24 2.05 -5.14 -16.38
N ALA A 25 1.20 -6.01 -16.93
CA ALA A 25 1.39 -6.52 -18.28
C ALA A 25 1.38 -5.40 -19.32
N TRP A 26 0.49 -4.42 -19.19
CA TRP A 26 0.47 -3.26 -20.10
C TRP A 26 1.71 -2.38 -19.94
N ILE A 27 2.15 -2.09 -18.70
CA ILE A 27 3.38 -1.35 -18.42
C ILE A 27 4.58 -2.02 -19.13
N ASP A 28 4.68 -3.34 -19.06
CA ASP A 28 5.75 -4.10 -19.67
C ASP A 28 5.72 -4.07 -21.21
N THR A 29 4.65 -3.60 -21.85
CA THR A 29 4.62 -3.35 -23.30
C THR A 29 5.16 -1.98 -23.70
N GLN A 30 5.36 -1.07 -22.75
CA GLN A 30 5.77 0.30 -23.03
C GLN A 30 7.29 0.36 -23.30
N SER A 31 7.70 1.03 -24.39
CA SER A 31 9.12 1.15 -24.78
C SER A 31 9.95 2.01 -23.81
N ALA A 32 9.30 2.88 -23.04
CA ALA A 32 9.96 3.74 -22.04
C ALA A 32 10.24 3.03 -20.71
N VAL A 33 9.75 1.79 -20.53
CA VAL A 33 9.90 1.03 -19.29
C VAL A 33 11.11 0.10 -19.39
N ASP A 34 12.02 0.23 -18.42
CA ASP A 34 13.10 -0.72 -18.23
C ASP A 34 12.57 -1.98 -17.52
N LYS A 35 12.41 -3.04 -18.30
CA LYS A 35 11.86 -4.31 -17.80
C LYS A 35 12.83 -5.11 -16.93
N SER A 36 14.10 -4.73 -16.90
CA SER A 36 15.11 -5.35 -16.03
C SER A 36 15.03 -4.84 -14.59
N ARG A 37 14.34 -3.72 -14.35
CA ARG A 37 14.14 -3.11 -13.03
C ARG A 37 12.75 -3.46 -12.48
N PRO A 38 12.63 -3.64 -11.16
CA PRO A 38 11.32 -3.80 -10.54
C PRO A 38 10.48 -2.51 -10.61
N LEU A 39 9.19 -2.63 -10.30
CA LEU A 39 8.23 -1.53 -10.25
C LEU A 39 7.93 -1.15 -8.79
N GLY A 40 7.66 0.13 -8.56
CA GLY A 40 7.07 0.61 -7.32
C GLY A 40 5.55 0.72 -7.44
N THR A 41 4.84 0.40 -6.36
CA THR A 41 3.40 0.64 -6.25
C THR A 41 3.10 1.47 -5.01
N MET A 42 2.14 2.40 -5.12
CA MET A 42 1.73 3.21 -3.99
C MET A 42 0.23 3.45 -4.00
N GLY A 43 -0.36 3.60 -2.81
CA GLY A 43 -1.80 3.81 -2.69
C GLY A 43 -2.20 4.46 -1.38
N TYR A 44 -3.32 5.16 -1.41
CA TYR A 44 -3.87 5.94 -0.31
C TYR A 44 -5.22 5.38 0.11
N CYS A 45 -5.55 5.41 1.39
CA CYS A 45 -6.85 4.99 1.92
C CYS A 45 -7.24 3.58 1.45
N MET A 46 -8.32 3.45 0.69
CA MET A 46 -8.74 2.20 0.04
C MET A 46 -7.71 1.62 -0.95
N GLY A 47 -6.74 2.43 -1.38
CA GLY A 47 -5.63 1.98 -2.21
C GLY A 47 -4.63 1.10 -1.47
N GLY A 48 -4.58 1.15 -0.14
CA GLY A 48 -3.68 0.31 0.66
C GLY A 48 -3.87 -1.19 0.43
N PRO A 49 -5.08 -1.75 0.59
CA PRO A 49 -5.37 -3.13 0.22
C PRO A 49 -5.05 -3.48 -1.24
N MET A 50 -5.21 -2.54 -2.17
CA MET A 50 -4.86 -2.75 -3.58
C MET A 50 -3.36 -2.89 -3.78
N VAL A 51 -2.56 -2.05 -3.09
CA VAL A 51 -1.10 -2.11 -3.10
C VAL A 51 -0.62 -3.48 -2.61
N MET A 52 -1.12 -3.95 -1.47
CA MET A 52 -0.73 -5.26 -0.92
C MET A 52 -1.08 -6.41 -1.86
N ARG A 53 -2.29 -6.38 -2.45
CA ARG A 53 -2.71 -7.38 -3.43
C ARG A 53 -1.90 -7.33 -4.72
N ALA A 54 -1.57 -6.13 -5.22
CA ALA A 54 -0.72 -5.98 -6.38
C ALA A 54 0.70 -6.50 -6.14
N ALA A 55 1.28 -6.20 -4.97
CA ALA A 55 2.61 -6.66 -4.59
C ALA A 55 2.69 -8.19 -4.47
N ALA A 56 1.64 -8.83 -3.93
CA ALA A 56 1.56 -10.29 -3.86
C ALA A 56 1.32 -10.92 -5.24
N GLU A 57 0.41 -10.38 -6.03
CA GLU A 57 0.04 -10.91 -7.36
C GLU A 57 1.17 -10.79 -8.38
N ARG A 58 1.99 -9.76 -8.26
CA ARG A 58 3.10 -9.48 -9.17
C ARG A 58 4.42 -9.36 -8.40
N ALA A 59 4.64 -10.32 -7.50
CA ALA A 59 5.88 -10.42 -6.73
C ALA A 59 7.13 -10.60 -7.62
N ASP A 60 6.93 -11.00 -8.87
CA ASP A 60 7.96 -11.07 -9.92
C ASP A 60 8.39 -9.69 -10.45
N ARG A 61 7.54 -8.66 -10.29
CA ARG A 61 7.74 -7.34 -10.88
C ARG A 61 7.74 -6.19 -9.88
N ILE A 62 7.04 -6.32 -8.75
CA ILE A 62 6.93 -5.25 -7.76
C ILE A 62 7.99 -5.42 -6.68
N GLY A 63 8.93 -4.47 -6.62
CA GLY A 63 10.03 -4.43 -5.65
C GLY A 63 9.81 -3.47 -4.49
N ALA A 64 8.88 -2.51 -4.62
CA ALA A 64 8.54 -1.57 -3.56
C ALA A 64 7.03 -1.35 -3.47
N ALA A 65 6.48 -1.27 -2.24
CA ALA A 65 5.05 -1.10 -2.00
C ALA A 65 4.80 -0.12 -0.85
N CYS A 66 4.10 1.00 -1.13
CA CYS A 66 3.81 2.04 -0.15
C CYS A 66 2.29 2.21 0.05
N ALA A 67 1.82 2.11 1.29
CA ALA A 67 0.42 2.34 1.64
C ALA A 67 0.31 3.47 2.67
N TYR A 68 -0.42 4.52 2.33
CA TYR A 68 -0.62 5.70 3.18
C TYR A 68 -2.04 5.72 3.73
N HIS A 69 -2.15 5.94 5.05
CA HIS A 69 -3.43 5.87 5.78
C HIS A 69 -4.34 4.74 5.24
N PRO A 70 -3.77 3.51 5.10
CA PRO A 70 -4.52 2.41 4.54
C PRO A 70 -5.66 2.01 5.46
N VAL A 71 -6.73 1.47 4.87
CA VAL A 71 -7.84 0.88 5.62
C VAL A 71 -7.80 -0.63 5.50
N SER A 72 -8.20 -1.34 6.54
CA SER A 72 -8.47 -2.79 6.51
C SER A 72 -7.30 -3.64 5.96
N LEU A 73 -6.07 -3.35 6.37
CA LEU A 73 -4.91 -4.18 6.00
C LEU A 73 -4.82 -5.45 6.85
N ALA A 74 -5.14 -5.37 8.14
CA ALA A 74 -5.24 -6.50 9.04
C ALA A 74 -6.69 -6.63 9.54
N THR A 75 -7.36 -7.69 9.18
CA THR A 75 -8.75 -7.97 9.54
C THR A 75 -8.92 -9.46 9.82
N GLU A 76 -10.03 -9.85 10.45
CA GLU A 76 -10.38 -11.26 10.69
C GLU A 76 -10.92 -11.99 9.45
N LYS A 77 -11.02 -11.31 8.29
CA LYS A 77 -11.52 -11.91 7.07
C LYS A 77 -10.50 -12.84 6.43
N GLU A 78 -10.97 -13.90 5.80
CA GLU A 78 -10.13 -14.88 5.08
C GLU A 78 -9.36 -14.26 3.89
N ASP A 79 -9.85 -13.14 3.35
CA ASP A 79 -9.24 -12.39 2.25
C ASP A 79 -8.49 -11.14 2.71
N SER A 80 -8.14 -11.07 4.01
CA SER A 80 -7.44 -9.93 4.60
C SER A 80 -6.06 -9.74 3.96
N PRO A 81 -5.69 -8.49 3.59
CA PRO A 81 -4.43 -8.22 2.88
C PRO A 81 -3.18 -8.70 3.61
N HIS A 82 -3.12 -8.67 4.94
CA HIS A 82 -1.95 -9.15 5.69
C HIS A 82 -1.65 -10.64 5.47
N LEU A 83 -2.65 -11.45 5.11
CA LEU A 83 -2.47 -12.87 4.80
C LEU A 83 -1.72 -13.11 3.48
N LEU A 84 -1.58 -12.06 2.66
CA LEU A 84 -0.80 -12.12 1.41
C LEU A 84 0.69 -11.78 1.61
N ILE A 85 1.08 -11.30 2.79
CA ILE A 85 2.48 -10.91 3.08
C ILE A 85 3.47 -12.03 2.73
N PRO A 86 3.23 -13.33 3.02
CA PRO A 86 4.15 -14.40 2.62
C PRO A 86 4.39 -14.55 1.11
N GLN A 87 3.56 -13.91 0.28
CA GLN A 87 3.65 -13.96 -1.19
C GLN A 87 4.33 -12.71 -1.77
N ILE A 88 4.67 -11.72 -0.93
CA ILE A 88 5.27 -10.45 -1.34
C ILE A 88 6.79 -10.59 -1.38
N ASN A 89 7.45 -10.02 -2.40
CA ASN A 89 8.90 -9.87 -2.47
C ASN A 89 9.34 -8.39 -2.35
N ALA A 90 8.38 -7.47 -2.25
CA ALA A 90 8.63 -6.03 -2.19
C ALA A 90 9.07 -5.57 -0.81
N ALA A 91 9.96 -4.59 -0.75
CA ALA A 91 10.13 -3.77 0.44
C ALA A 91 8.89 -2.89 0.65
N CYS A 92 8.41 -2.78 1.88
CA CYS A 92 7.12 -2.15 2.17
C CYS A 92 7.23 -0.94 3.11
N LEU A 93 6.45 0.10 2.83
CA LEU A 93 6.17 1.21 3.75
C LEU A 93 4.67 1.27 4.03
N ILE A 94 4.29 1.05 5.29
CA ILE A 94 2.90 1.18 5.76
C ILE A 94 2.84 2.38 6.71
N ALA A 95 2.32 3.49 6.20
CA ALA A 95 2.22 4.75 6.91
C ALA A 95 0.79 4.92 7.47
N LEU A 96 0.61 4.64 8.75
CA LEU A 96 -0.68 4.67 9.44
C LEU A 96 -0.99 6.07 9.96
N ALA A 97 -2.23 6.51 9.86
CA ALA A 97 -2.70 7.71 10.53
C ALA A 97 -2.92 7.44 12.03
N GLU A 98 -2.67 8.44 12.87
CA GLU A 98 -2.86 8.31 14.33
C GLU A 98 -4.30 7.94 14.70
N ASN A 99 -5.27 8.62 14.11
CA ASN A 99 -6.68 8.34 14.39
C ASN A 99 -7.17 6.99 13.85
N ASP A 100 -6.53 6.44 12.82
CA ASP A 100 -6.82 5.08 12.34
C ASP A 100 -6.23 4.04 13.30
N ASP A 101 -5.01 4.29 13.80
CA ASP A 101 -4.35 3.45 14.80
C ASP A 101 -5.10 3.44 16.14
N GLU A 102 -5.66 4.58 16.57
CA GLU A 102 -6.50 4.65 17.76
C GLU A 102 -7.78 3.80 17.65
N GLN A 103 -8.34 3.68 16.45
CA GLN A 103 -9.54 2.87 16.20
C GLN A 103 -9.22 1.37 16.09
N HIS A 104 -8.04 1.03 15.62
CA HIS A 104 -7.57 -0.35 15.38
C HIS A 104 -6.15 -0.53 15.91
N PRO A 105 -5.94 -0.46 17.24
CA PRO A 105 -4.59 -0.38 17.82
C PRO A 105 -3.72 -1.62 17.60
N ASP A 106 -4.33 -2.76 17.37
CA ASP A 106 -3.62 -4.03 17.17
C ASP A 106 -3.13 -4.23 15.72
N ASP A 107 -3.72 -3.53 14.74
CA ASP A 107 -3.44 -3.75 13.31
C ASP A 107 -1.95 -3.56 12.98
N LYS A 108 -1.30 -2.54 13.53
CA LYS A 108 0.13 -2.27 13.32
C LYS A 108 1.02 -3.41 13.81
N ASP A 109 0.66 -4.02 14.92
CA ASP A 109 1.45 -5.09 15.54
C ASP A 109 1.25 -6.42 14.79
N VAL A 110 0.03 -6.69 14.33
CA VAL A 110 -0.26 -7.82 13.43
C VAL A 110 0.57 -7.68 12.14
N LEU A 111 0.60 -6.50 11.52
CA LEU A 111 1.39 -6.24 10.31
C LEU A 111 2.89 -6.44 10.58
N ARG A 112 3.45 -5.82 11.63
CA ARG A 112 4.86 -5.94 12.00
C ARG A 112 5.27 -7.38 12.24
N GLN A 113 4.47 -8.12 13.02
CA GLN A 113 4.72 -9.52 13.31
C GLN A 113 4.69 -10.37 12.05
N THR A 114 3.72 -10.13 11.15
CA THR A 114 3.59 -10.90 9.91
C THR A 114 4.77 -10.62 8.97
N PHE A 115 5.18 -9.37 8.80
CA PHE A 115 6.38 -9.05 8.01
C PHE A 115 7.65 -9.68 8.60
N THR A 116 7.84 -9.57 9.92
CA THR A 116 9.00 -10.14 10.62
C THR A 116 9.04 -11.65 10.50
N ALA A 117 7.92 -12.34 10.69
CA ALA A 117 7.82 -13.79 10.58
C ALA A 117 8.15 -14.33 9.17
N ASN A 118 8.02 -13.50 8.15
CA ASN A 118 8.34 -13.84 6.77
C ASN A 118 9.68 -13.22 6.29
N GLU A 119 10.48 -12.67 7.19
CA GLU A 119 11.80 -12.06 6.91
C GLU A 119 11.75 -10.98 5.83
N LEU A 120 10.62 -10.25 5.73
CA LEU A 120 10.40 -9.21 4.73
C LEU A 120 10.74 -7.83 5.28
N SER A 121 11.41 -7.03 4.44
CA SER A 121 11.73 -5.64 4.77
C SER A 121 10.46 -4.80 4.76
N ALA A 122 10.06 -4.30 5.92
CA ALA A 122 8.92 -3.40 6.03
C ALA A 122 9.08 -2.38 7.15
N GLU A 123 8.69 -1.15 6.86
CA GLU A 123 8.47 -0.12 7.87
C GLU A 123 6.96 0.07 8.08
N VAL A 124 6.48 -0.23 9.29
CA VAL A 124 5.08 -0.01 9.71
C VAL A 124 5.10 1.07 10.78
N THR A 125 4.73 2.30 10.43
CA THR A 125 4.87 3.49 11.26
C THR A 125 3.54 4.23 11.42
N VAL A 126 3.23 4.62 12.65
CA VAL A 126 2.15 5.57 12.96
C VAL A 126 2.70 6.98 12.89
N PHE A 127 2.06 7.82 12.10
CA PHE A 127 2.42 9.23 11.95
C PHE A 127 1.66 10.07 12.98
N ALA A 128 2.36 10.48 14.03
CA ALA A 128 1.79 11.24 15.14
C ALA A 128 1.23 12.59 14.67
N GLY A 129 0.02 12.94 15.10
CA GLY A 129 -0.69 14.14 14.69
C GLY A 129 -1.26 14.11 13.27
N ALA A 130 -1.08 13.01 12.54
CA ALA A 130 -1.60 12.85 11.19
C ALA A 130 -2.97 12.15 11.22
N LEU A 131 -3.96 12.79 10.63
CA LEU A 131 -5.32 12.24 10.52
C LEU A 131 -5.49 11.54 9.15
N HIS A 132 -6.44 10.63 9.06
CA HIS A 132 -6.74 9.94 7.80
C HIS A 132 -6.89 10.91 6.62
N GLY A 133 -6.04 10.81 5.62
CA GLY A 133 -6.00 11.73 4.47
C GLY A 133 -4.93 12.82 4.54
N TRP A 134 -4.00 12.76 5.50
CA TRP A 134 -3.00 13.82 5.74
C TRP A 134 -2.05 14.10 4.57
N CYS A 135 -1.87 13.15 3.66
CA CYS A 135 -0.97 13.29 2.51
C CYS A 135 -1.58 14.07 1.33
N VAL A 136 -2.87 14.38 1.37
CA VAL A 136 -3.60 14.95 0.22
C VAL A 136 -3.67 16.46 0.36
N LEU A 137 -3.06 17.21 -0.56
CA LEU A 137 -2.87 18.67 -0.51
C LEU A 137 -4.17 19.47 -0.32
N ASP A 138 -5.27 19.04 -0.92
CA ASP A 138 -6.58 19.69 -0.83
C ASP A 138 -7.48 19.10 0.26
N SER A 139 -6.95 18.18 1.05
CA SER A 139 -7.65 17.65 2.22
C SER A 139 -7.70 18.67 3.36
N ARG A 140 -8.83 18.70 4.09
CA ARG A 140 -8.96 19.54 5.30
C ARG A 140 -8.02 19.12 6.43
N VAL A 141 -7.49 17.89 6.36
CA VAL A 141 -6.59 17.33 7.36
C VAL A 141 -5.15 17.23 6.83
N TYR A 142 -4.84 17.92 5.72
CA TYR A 142 -3.48 17.95 5.20
C TYR A 142 -2.49 18.38 6.28
N ASN A 143 -1.43 17.58 6.44
CA ASN A 143 -0.35 17.85 7.38
C ASN A 143 0.98 17.82 6.60
N GLU A 144 1.43 19.00 6.17
CA GLU A 144 2.62 19.16 5.33
C GLU A 144 3.85 18.48 5.95
N ALA A 145 4.11 18.71 7.23
CA ALA A 145 5.29 18.14 7.90
C ALA A 145 5.30 16.60 7.83
N GLN A 146 4.17 15.97 8.10
CA GLN A 146 4.07 14.51 8.05
C GLN A 146 4.02 13.97 6.60
N ALA A 147 3.42 14.72 5.69
CA ALA A 147 3.40 14.35 4.26
C ALA A 147 4.82 14.34 3.67
N GLU A 148 5.64 15.36 3.99
CA GLU A 148 7.02 15.43 3.54
C GLU A 148 7.89 14.32 4.16
N VAL A 149 7.68 13.96 5.42
CA VAL A 149 8.34 12.80 6.04
C VAL A 149 7.96 11.51 5.32
N ALA A 150 6.67 11.29 5.07
CA ALA A 150 6.19 10.10 4.36
C ALA A 150 6.74 10.04 2.93
N TRP A 151 6.79 11.18 2.23
CA TRP A 151 7.35 11.27 0.89
C TRP A 151 8.86 10.98 0.86
N THR A 152 9.62 11.54 1.81
CA THR A 152 11.06 11.27 1.95
C THR A 152 11.33 9.77 2.16
N LYS A 153 10.54 9.12 3.02
CA LYS A 153 10.64 7.66 3.23
C LYS A 153 10.34 6.86 1.96
N THR A 154 9.35 7.31 1.18
CA THR A 154 8.99 6.68 -0.10
C THR A 154 10.13 6.77 -1.10
N LEU A 155 10.73 7.96 -1.26
CA LEU A 155 11.85 8.14 -2.17
C LEU A 155 13.05 7.29 -1.77
N ALA A 156 13.36 7.24 -0.47
CA ALA A 156 14.45 6.40 0.05
C ALA A 156 14.17 4.89 -0.19
N LEU A 157 12.92 4.46 0.00
CA LEU A 157 12.52 3.08 -0.29
C LEU A 157 12.66 2.75 -1.79
N PHE A 158 12.20 3.65 -2.65
CA PHE A 158 12.27 3.47 -4.10
C PHE A 158 13.72 3.48 -4.61
N ASP A 159 14.57 4.36 -4.09
CA ASP A 159 15.99 4.41 -4.44
C ASP A 159 16.74 3.13 -4.05
N HIS A 160 16.32 2.51 -2.95
CA HIS A 160 16.91 1.25 -2.49
C HIS A 160 16.39 0.01 -3.21
N ALA A 161 15.10 -0.01 -3.60
CA ALA A 161 14.41 -1.23 -4.01
C ALA A 161 14.10 -1.28 -5.52
N LEU A 162 14.26 -0.17 -6.26
CA LEU A 162 13.96 -0.08 -7.69
C LEU A 162 15.22 0.27 -8.50
#